data_d3100dc25033f2c68b10b8377dcca42c
#
_entry.id   d3100dc25033f2c68b10b8377dcca42c
#
_cell.length_a   1.000
_cell.length_b   1.000
_cell.length_c   1.000
_cell.angle_alpha   90.00
_cell.angle_beta   90.00
_cell.angle_gamma   90.00
#
_symmetry.space_group_name_H-M   'P 1'
#
loop_
_entity.id
_entity.type
_entity.pdbx_description
1 polymer ?
#
loop_
_entity_poly.entity_id
_entity_poly.type
_entity_poly.pdbx_seq_one_letter_code
_entity_poly.pdbx_strand_id
1 'polypeptide(L)'
;MHGVKVDGDDGSEKKSQGIGAFFKPATVSPARAGGTDERLVEFVARDLRPISVVCGIGFKNLLAWLEPGYVVPSATQLTKLIQRKHQEGLEKLVDRLRGEVGVALTTDLWTSRRTDGYLTLTTHFIDANWRLRSGVLTTCEFSERHTAVNVAAKLSAEMDRFGITDRVPAIVHDQAANMKRR
;
A
#
# COMPACT_ATOMS: atom_id res chain seq x y z
N MET A 1 -34.69 42.38 -75.36
CA MET A 1 -34.94 42.09 -73.94
C MET A 1 -34.22 40.81 -73.60
N HIS A 2 -33.02 40.85 -73.02
CA HIS A 2 -32.28 39.70 -72.60
C HIS A 2 -32.36 39.59 -71.09
N GLY A 3 -33.00 38.52 -70.62
CA GLY A 3 -33.01 38.17 -69.20
C GLY A 3 -31.73 37.40 -68.79
N VAL A 4 -31.00 37.96 -67.87
CA VAL A 4 -29.83 37.30 -67.26
C VAL A 4 -30.32 36.44 -66.10
N LYS A 5 -30.07 35.14 -66.15
CA LYS A 5 -30.25 34.23 -65.05
C LYS A 5 -29.05 34.40 -64.13
N VAL A 6 -29.29 34.67 -62.86
CA VAL A 6 -28.30 34.65 -61.79
C VAL A 6 -28.34 33.27 -61.17
N ASP A 7 -27.24 32.51 -61.31
CA ASP A 7 -27.04 31.20 -60.65
C ASP A 7 -26.83 31.43 -59.17
N GLY A 8 -27.54 30.66 -58.33
CA GLY A 8 -27.45 30.70 -56.88
C GLY A 8 -26.11 30.09 -56.40
N ASP A 9 -25.43 30.89 -55.60
CA ASP A 9 -24.20 30.48 -54.86
C ASP A 9 -24.60 29.51 -53.75
N ASP A 10 -24.19 28.25 -53.87
CA ASP A 10 -24.31 27.22 -52.83
C ASP A 10 -23.24 27.43 -51.79
N GLY A 11 -23.57 28.29 -50.82
CA GLY A 11 -22.71 28.55 -49.66
C GLY A 11 -22.62 27.37 -48.74
N SER A 12 -21.72 26.38 -49.03
CA SER A 12 -21.36 25.37 -48.07
C SER A 12 -20.63 26.02 -46.87
N GLU A 13 -21.35 26.22 -45.79
CA GLU A 13 -20.77 26.62 -44.50
C GLU A 13 -19.73 25.58 -44.03
N LYS A 14 -18.47 25.86 -44.28
CA LYS A 14 -17.36 25.18 -43.60
C LYS A 14 -17.48 25.54 -42.12
N LYS A 15 -18.04 24.62 -41.30
CA LYS A 15 -17.96 24.71 -39.85
C LYS A 15 -16.49 24.82 -39.47
N SER A 16 -16.07 25.98 -39.02
CA SER A 16 -14.74 26.19 -38.44
C SER A 16 -14.66 25.33 -37.20
N GLN A 17 -13.83 24.29 -37.26
CA GLN A 17 -13.45 23.53 -36.06
C GLN A 17 -12.69 24.50 -35.15
N GLY A 18 -13.34 24.90 -34.07
CA GLY A 18 -12.76 25.84 -33.11
C GLY A 18 -11.43 25.27 -32.57
N ILE A 19 -10.45 26.14 -32.37
CA ILE A 19 -9.11 25.87 -31.84
C ILE A 19 -9.15 25.00 -30.58
N GLY A 20 -10.26 25.01 -29.80
CA GLY A 20 -10.50 24.14 -28.65
C GLY A 20 -10.51 22.63 -28.94
N ALA A 21 -10.69 22.19 -30.21
CA ALA A 21 -10.66 20.77 -30.57
C ALA A 21 -9.22 20.18 -30.60
N PHE A 22 -8.21 21.03 -30.65
CA PHE A 22 -6.79 20.60 -30.64
C PHE A 22 -6.21 20.44 -29.25
N PHE A 23 -6.86 20.97 -28.22
CA PHE A 23 -6.45 20.82 -26.83
C PHE A 23 -7.29 19.74 -26.15
N LYS A 24 -7.11 18.47 -26.53
CA LYS A 24 -7.56 17.39 -25.68
C LYS A 24 -6.68 17.44 -24.43
N PRO A 25 -7.26 17.50 -23.21
CA PRO A 25 -6.45 17.38 -22.01
C PRO A 25 -5.67 16.07 -22.10
N ALA A 26 -4.39 16.11 -21.77
CA ALA A 26 -3.56 14.93 -21.75
C ALA A 26 -4.24 13.90 -20.82
N THR A 27 -4.62 12.75 -21.38
CA THR A 27 -5.22 11.66 -20.61
C THR A 27 -4.20 10.54 -20.52
N VAL A 28 -3.90 10.14 -19.28
CA VAL A 28 -3.03 8.99 -19.02
C VAL A 28 -3.83 7.71 -19.22
N SER A 29 -3.24 6.72 -19.88
CA SER A 29 -3.89 5.41 -20.00
C SER A 29 -4.13 4.77 -18.62
N PRO A 30 -5.18 3.94 -18.44
CA PRO A 30 -5.45 3.28 -17.16
C PRO A 30 -4.27 2.46 -16.63
N ALA A 31 -3.53 1.79 -17.52
CA ALA A 31 -2.34 1.02 -17.15
C ALA A 31 -1.22 1.93 -16.61
N ARG A 32 -1.00 3.09 -17.24
CA ARG A 32 0.00 4.06 -16.80
C ARG A 32 -0.40 4.71 -15.48
N ALA A 33 -1.68 5.08 -15.34
CA ALA A 33 -2.21 5.63 -14.08
C ALA A 33 -2.05 4.62 -12.93
N GLY A 34 -2.41 3.35 -13.15
CA GLY A 34 -2.21 2.30 -12.15
C GLY A 34 -0.75 2.09 -11.78
N GLY A 35 0.16 2.14 -12.76
CA GLY A 35 1.60 2.08 -12.49
C GLY A 35 2.11 3.26 -11.67
N THR A 36 1.57 4.46 -11.90
CA THR A 36 1.89 5.67 -11.11
C THR A 36 1.35 5.55 -9.69
N ASP A 37 0.13 5.03 -9.51
CA ASP A 37 -0.45 4.72 -8.21
C ASP A 37 0.43 3.76 -7.39
N GLU A 38 0.95 2.70 -8.03
CA GLU A 38 1.86 1.75 -7.36
C GLU A 38 3.15 2.42 -6.89
N ARG A 39 3.75 3.28 -7.72
CA ARG A 39 4.95 4.04 -7.35
C ARG A 39 4.67 5.05 -6.23
N LEU A 40 3.48 5.63 -6.22
CA LEU A 40 3.05 6.53 -5.15
C LEU A 40 2.90 5.79 -3.82
N VAL A 41 2.29 4.60 -3.83
CA VAL A 41 2.21 3.73 -2.65
C VAL A 41 3.62 3.36 -2.16
N GLU A 42 4.51 2.97 -3.07
CA GLU A 42 5.90 2.62 -2.75
C GLU A 42 6.66 3.82 -2.16
N PHE A 43 6.53 5.01 -2.72
CA PHE A 43 7.11 6.24 -2.20
C PHE A 43 6.65 6.54 -0.76
N VAL A 44 5.34 6.48 -0.51
CA VAL A 44 4.79 6.73 0.82
C VAL A 44 5.26 5.71 1.84
N ALA A 45 5.27 4.41 1.46
CA ALA A 45 5.66 3.33 2.36
C ALA A 45 7.17 3.31 2.66
N ARG A 46 8.03 3.49 1.64
CA ARG A 46 9.49 3.42 1.82
C ARG A 46 10.05 4.63 2.56
N ASP A 47 9.54 5.82 2.24
CA ASP A 47 10.03 7.07 2.83
C ASP A 47 9.26 7.46 4.09
N LEU A 48 8.32 6.62 4.57
CA LEU A 48 7.47 6.87 5.73
C LEU A 48 6.77 8.23 5.66
N ARG A 49 6.29 8.60 4.46
CA ARG A 49 5.62 9.89 4.27
C ARG A 49 4.19 9.85 4.82
N PRO A 50 3.73 10.96 5.39
CA PRO A 50 2.33 11.04 5.80
C PRO A 50 1.42 10.96 4.57
N ILE A 51 0.27 10.28 4.71
CA ILE A 51 -0.71 10.12 3.62
C ILE A 51 -1.18 11.47 3.08
N SER A 52 -1.20 12.51 3.92
CA SER A 52 -1.55 13.88 3.54
C SER A 52 -0.61 14.52 2.51
N VAL A 53 0.54 13.91 2.19
CA VAL A 53 1.45 14.40 1.14
C VAL A 53 0.72 14.61 -0.19
N VAL A 54 -0.25 13.74 -0.54
CA VAL A 54 -1.04 13.85 -1.78
C VAL A 54 -2.01 15.04 -1.79
N CYS A 55 -2.25 15.67 -0.65
CA CYS A 55 -3.08 16.86 -0.55
C CYS A 55 -2.28 18.14 -0.85
N GLY A 56 -0.95 18.09 -0.77
CA GLY A 56 -0.05 19.23 -0.93
C GLY A 56 -0.08 19.79 -2.36
N ILE A 57 -0.17 21.13 -2.48
CA ILE A 57 -0.22 21.82 -3.78
C ILE A 57 1.09 21.58 -4.54
N GLY A 58 2.25 21.71 -3.87
CA GLY A 58 3.56 21.48 -4.49
C GLY A 58 3.72 20.05 -5.02
N PHE A 59 3.23 19.04 -4.27
CA PHE A 59 3.25 17.67 -4.70
C PHE A 59 2.38 17.43 -5.94
N LYS A 60 1.17 17.98 -5.94
CA LYS A 60 0.27 17.89 -7.10
C LYS A 60 0.85 18.57 -8.34
N ASN A 61 1.44 19.75 -8.19
CA ASN A 61 2.10 20.47 -9.28
C ASN A 61 3.29 19.68 -9.84
N LEU A 62 4.09 19.07 -8.98
CA LEU A 62 5.19 18.21 -9.40
C LEU A 62 4.70 17.03 -10.23
N LEU A 63 3.67 16.32 -9.77
CA LEU A 63 3.11 15.19 -10.50
C LEU A 63 2.42 15.62 -11.80
N ALA A 64 1.73 16.75 -11.82
CA ALA A 64 1.14 17.29 -13.04
C ALA A 64 2.19 17.65 -14.10
N TRP A 65 3.39 18.05 -13.68
CA TRP A 65 4.51 18.32 -14.58
C TRP A 65 5.18 17.03 -15.08
N LEU A 66 5.39 16.06 -14.19
CA LEU A 66 6.06 14.79 -14.51
C LEU A 66 5.15 13.85 -15.34
N GLU A 67 3.87 13.82 -15.05
CA GLU A 67 2.89 12.94 -15.70
C GLU A 67 1.63 13.73 -16.03
N PRO A 68 1.65 14.52 -17.12
CA PRO A 68 0.51 15.33 -17.55
C PRO A 68 -0.75 14.47 -17.77
N GLY A 69 -1.85 14.86 -17.11
CA GLY A 69 -3.13 14.12 -17.19
C GLY A 69 -3.31 13.04 -16.12
N TYR A 70 -2.31 12.79 -15.27
CA TYR A 70 -2.49 11.94 -14.11
C TYR A 70 -3.25 12.67 -13.00
N VAL A 71 -4.29 12.03 -12.49
CA VAL A 71 -5.08 12.54 -11.36
C VAL A 71 -4.56 11.94 -10.07
N VAL A 72 -3.94 12.76 -9.23
CA VAL A 72 -3.41 12.33 -7.93
C VAL A 72 -4.57 11.83 -7.05
N PRO A 73 -4.50 10.60 -6.52
CA PRO A 73 -5.55 10.05 -5.67
C PRO A 73 -5.74 10.90 -4.39
N SER A 74 -6.96 10.95 -3.89
CA SER A 74 -7.24 11.53 -2.59
C SER A 74 -6.56 10.73 -1.46
N ALA A 75 -6.40 11.34 -0.28
CA ALA A 75 -5.85 10.64 0.88
C ALA A 75 -6.60 9.33 1.20
N THR A 76 -7.94 9.34 1.09
CA THR A 76 -8.77 8.15 1.29
C THR A 76 -8.51 7.07 0.23
N GLN A 77 -8.36 7.45 -1.04
CA GLN A 77 -8.04 6.52 -2.11
C GLN A 77 -6.64 5.93 -1.93
N LEU A 78 -5.64 6.77 -1.59
CA LEU A 78 -4.28 6.31 -1.30
C LEU A 78 -4.25 5.34 -0.12
N THR A 79 -5.00 5.60 0.95
CA THR A 79 -5.14 4.66 2.08
C THR A 79 -5.62 3.29 1.61
N LYS A 80 -6.66 3.24 0.76
CA LYS A 80 -7.17 1.98 0.22
C LYS A 80 -6.15 1.27 -0.66
N LEU A 81 -5.36 2.00 -1.46
CA LEU A 81 -4.28 1.44 -2.27
C LEU A 81 -3.18 0.82 -1.40
N ILE A 82 -2.78 1.51 -0.32
CA ILE A 82 -1.79 1.02 0.64
C ILE A 82 -2.31 -0.24 1.34
N GLN A 83 -3.57 -0.24 1.81
CA GLN A 83 -4.19 -1.40 2.45
C GLN A 83 -4.22 -2.62 1.52
N ARG A 84 -4.62 -2.43 0.26
CA ARG A 84 -4.59 -3.50 -0.74
C ARG A 84 -3.17 -4.06 -0.93
N LYS A 85 -2.17 -3.17 -1.09
CA LYS A 85 -0.77 -3.58 -1.28
C LYS A 85 -0.19 -4.30 -0.07
N HIS A 86 -0.57 -3.87 1.13
CA HIS A 86 -0.23 -4.54 2.38
C HIS A 86 -0.83 -5.95 2.42
N GLN A 87 -2.10 -6.09 2.08
CA GLN A 87 -2.78 -7.39 2.06
C GLN A 87 -2.13 -8.36 1.05
N GLU A 88 -1.87 -7.88 -0.18
CA GLU A 88 -1.16 -8.68 -1.21
C GLU A 88 0.25 -9.12 -0.74
N GLY A 89 0.95 -8.23 -0.02
CA GLY A 89 2.26 -8.54 0.56
C GLY A 89 2.19 -9.58 1.65
N LEU A 90 1.17 -9.48 2.50
CA LEU A 90 0.94 -10.42 3.60
C LEU A 90 0.57 -11.82 3.06
N GLU A 91 -0.31 -11.91 2.08
CA GLU A 91 -0.68 -13.17 1.44
C GLU A 91 0.54 -13.87 0.83
N LYS A 92 1.39 -13.13 0.13
CA LYS A 92 2.65 -13.67 -0.41
C LYS A 92 3.61 -14.15 0.68
N LEU A 93 3.64 -13.48 1.83
CA LEU A 93 4.46 -13.94 2.97
C LEU A 93 3.89 -15.22 3.55
N VAL A 94 2.59 -15.28 3.79
CA VAL A 94 1.90 -16.47 4.32
C VAL A 94 2.08 -17.67 3.39
N ASP A 95 1.92 -17.48 2.07
CA ASP A 95 2.12 -18.55 1.10
C ASP A 95 3.58 -19.08 1.11
N ARG A 96 4.53 -18.20 1.25
CA ARG A 96 5.93 -18.61 1.46
C ARG A 96 6.11 -19.45 2.71
N LEU A 97 5.55 -18.98 3.84
CA LEU A 97 5.68 -19.67 5.12
C LEU A 97 5.05 -21.08 5.09
N ARG A 98 4.01 -21.29 4.26
CA ARG A 98 3.39 -22.62 4.11
C ARG A 98 4.34 -23.68 3.56
N GLY A 99 5.31 -23.27 2.74
CA GLY A 99 6.31 -24.16 2.14
C GLY A 99 7.50 -24.47 3.06
N GLU A 100 7.65 -23.78 4.19
CA GLU A 100 8.83 -23.89 5.04
C GLU A 100 8.64 -24.90 6.18
N VAL A 101 9.70 -25.65 6.48
CA VAL A 101 9.67 -26.73 7.51
C VAL A 101 9.61 -26.15 8.92
N GLY A 102 10.28 -25.02 9.17
CA GLY A 102 10.33 -24.38 10.47
C GLY A 102 10.43 -22.85 10.35
N VAL A 103 9.78 -22.17 11.26
CA VAL A 103 9.72 -20.71 11.32
C VAL A 103 10.04 -20.26 12.74
N ALA A 104 11.16 -19.58 12.95
CA ALA A 104 11.42 -18.89 14.21
C ALA A 104 10.72 -17.53 14.25
N LEU A 105 10.28 -17.12 15.43
CA LEU A 105 9.64 -15.84 15.64
C LEU A 105 10.47 -14.96 16.56
N THR A 106 10.43 -13.65 16.31
CA THR A 106 10.78 -12.65 17.31
C THR A 106 9.59 -11.80 17.63
N THR A 107 9.41 -11.43 18.88
CA THR A 107 8.33 -10.55 19.33
C THR A 107 8.90 -9.41 20.17
N ASP A 108 8.30 -8.25 19.98
CA ASP A 108 8.60 -7.04 20.72
C ASP A 108 7.31 -6.39 21.21
N LEU A 109 7.32 -5.91 22.46
CA LEU A 109 6.23 -5.17 23.10
C LEU A 109 6.68 -3.74 23.35
N TRP A 110 6.01 -2.79 22.76
CA TRP A 110 6.37 -1.39 22.92
C TRP A 110 5.12 -0.52 23.15
N THR A 111 5.35 0.66 23.67
CA THR A 111 4.28 1.62 23.98
C THR A 111 4.47 2.87 23.15
N SER A 112 3.40 3.34 22.52
CA SER A 112 3.38 4.57 21.74
C SER A 112 3.52 5.81 22.66
N ARG A 113 3.80 6.98 22.06
CA ARG A 113 3.77 8.25 22.80
C ARG A 113 2.40 8.59 23.41
N ARG A 114 1.34 7.96 22.91
CA ARG A 114 -0.03 8.09 23.43
C ARG A 114 -0.38 7.05 24.49
N THR A 115 0.64 6.28 24.93
CA THR A 115 0.50 5.20 25.92
C THR A 115 -0.29 3.98 25.43
N ASP A 116 -0.52 3.86 24.13
CA ASP A 116 -1.10 2.65 23.55
C ASP A 116 -0.04 1.56 23.46
N GLY A 117 -0.34 0.34 23.91
CA GLY A 117 0.53 -0.81 23.80
C GLY A 117 0.44 -1.45 22.43
N TYR A 118 1.57 -1.95 21.93
CA TYR A 118 1.67 -2.67 20.68
C TYR A 118 2.49 -3.93 20.82
N LEU A 119 2.13 -4.97 20.07
CA LEU A 119 2.87 -6.19 19.88
C LEU A 119 3.28 -6.31 18.41
N THR A 120 4.58 -6.48 18.18
CA THR A 120 5.12 -6.78 16.85
C THR A 120 5.57 -8.23 16.81
N LEU A 121 5.22 -8.95 15.76
CA LEU A 121 5.62 -10.32 15.50
C LEU A 121 6.36 -10.40 14.17
N THR A 122 7.62 -10.81 14.21
CA THR A 122 8.48 -10.97 13.04
C THR A 122 8.84 -12.43 12.86
N THR A 123 8.76 -12.92 11.63
CA THR A 123 9.12 -14.29 11.25
C THR A 123 10.52 -14.34 10.66
N HIS A 124 11.22 -15.45 10.92
CA HIS A 124 12.54 -15.77 10.38
C HIS A 124 12.55 -17.23 9.93
N PHE A 125 12.98 -17.47 8.71
CA PHE A 125 13.10 -18.82 8.14
C PHE A 125 14.25 -18.90 7.14
N ILE A 126 14.70 -20.10 6.84
CA ILE A 126 15.74 -20.34 5.84
C ILE A 126 15.05 -20.88 4.58
N ASP A 127 15.16 -20.15 3.47
CA ASP A 127 14.57 -20.57 2.21
C ASP A 127 15.33 -21.73 1.54
N ALA A 128 14.76 -22.29 0.47
CA ALA A 128 15.34 -23.41 -0.27
C ALA A 128 16.75 -23.12 -0.86
N ASN A 129 17.15 -21.85 -0.93
CA ASN A 129 18.50 -21.43 -1.33
C ASN A 129 19.44 -21.19 -0.14
N TRP A 130 19.10 -21.68 1.03
CA TRP A 130 19.87 -21.50 2.28
C TRP A 130 20.07 -20.04 2.68
N ARG A 131 19.12 -19.17 2.37
CA ARG A 131 19.15 -17.76 2.75
C ARG A 131 18.19 -17.49 3.89
N LEU A 132 18.69 -16.82 4.92
CA LEU A 132 17.84 -16.31 5.98
C LEU A 132 16.88 -15.25 5.41
N ARG A 133 15.60 -15.46 5.63
CA ARG A 133 14.51 -14.54 5.29
C ARG A 133 13.82 -14.07 6.55
N SER A 134 13.39 -12.83 6.52
CA SER A 134 12.63 -12.23 7.60
C SER A 134 11.44 -11.45 7.04
N GLY A 135 10.37 -11.40 7.80
CA GLY A 135 9.19 -10.62 7.45
C GLY A 135 8.36 -10.29 8.69
N VAL A 136 7.84 -9.07 8.75
CA VAL A 136 6.88 -8.69 9.80
C VAL A 136 5.55 -9.33 9.48
N LEU A 137 5.05 -10.19 10.37
CA LEU A 137 3.72 -10.80 10.25
C LEU A 137 2.64 -9.82 10.66
N THR A 138 2.83 -9.17 11.78
CA THR A 138 1.86 -8.21 12.30
C THR A 138 2.52 -7.22 13.24
N THR A 139 1.98 -6.01 13.28
CA THR A 139 2.10 -5.09 14.41
C THR A 139 0.67 -4.70 14.77
N CYS A 140 0.21 -5.11 15.92
CA CYS A 140 -1.16 -4.89 16.34
C CYS A 140 -1.21 -4.21 17.71
N GLU A 141 -2.28 -3.49 17.95
CA GLU A 141 -2.57 -2.93 19.25
C GLU A 141 -2.74 -4.06 20.27
N PHE A 142 -2.19 -3.83 21.46
CA PHE A 142 -2.26 -4.73 22.60
C PHE A 142 -2.73 -3.94 23.83
N SER A 143 -4.04 -3.77 23.91
CA SER A 143 -4.70 -2.98 24.94
C SER A 143 -4.84 -3.68 26.29
N GLU A 144 -4.59 -5.00 26.32
CA GLU A 144 -4.67 -5.80 27.55
C GLU A 144 -3.47 -5.54 28.46
N ARG A 145 -3.62 -5.91 29.74
CA ARG A 145 -2.48 -5.89 30.67
C ARG A 145 -1.34 -6.74 30.09
N HIS A 146 -0.13 -6.20 30.06
CA HIS A 146 1.07 -6.85 29.55
C HIS A 146 1.57 -7.95 30.51
N THR A 147 0.72 -8.92 30.82
CA THR A 147 1.10 -10.11 31.58
C THR A 147 1.57 -11.23 30.68
N ALA A 148 2.42 -12.11 31.17
CA ALA A 148 2.91 -13.26 30.39
C ALA A 148 1.76 -14.12 29.81
N VAL A 149 0.65 -14.23 30.55
CA VAL A 149 -0.53 -15.00 30.10
C VAL A 149 -1.20 -14.33 28.90
N ASN A 150 -1.46 -13.02 28.97
CA ASN A 150 -2.10 -12.28 27.89
C ASN A 150 -1.20 -12.21 26.65
N VAL A 151 0.11 -12.02 26.83
CA VAL A 151 1.08 -12.04 25.75
C VAL A 151 1.10 -13.41 25.07
N ALA A 152 1.15 -14.50 25.84
CA ALA A 152 1.15 -15.86 25.29
C ALA A 152 -0.17 -16.13 24.51
N ALA A 153 -1.32 -15.73 25.05
CA ALA A 153 -2.60 -15.88 24.38
C ALA A 153 -2.64 -15.10 23.05
N LYS A 154 -2.14 -13.86 23.03
CA LYS A 154 -2.06 -13.04 21.82
C LYS A 154 -1.14 -13.65 20.77
N LEU A 155 0.05 -14.12 21.18
CA LEU A 155 1.00 -14.80 20.29
C LEU A 155 0.38 -16.06 19.68
N SER A 156 -0.28 -16.90 20.51
CA SER A 156 -0.98 -18.08 20.02
C SER A 156 -2.03 -17.75 18.99
N ALA A 157 -2.87 -16.76 19.27
CA ALA A 157 -3.92 -16.32 18.35
C ALA A 157 -3.36 -15.81 17.00
N GLU A 158 -2.24 -15.06 17.03
CA GLU A 158 -1.59 -14.62 15.79
C GLU A 158 -0.93 -15.79 15.04
N MET A 159 -0.27 -16.74 15.72
CA MET A 159 0.28 -17.93 15.08
C MET A 159 -0.80 -18.78 14.41
N ASP A 160 -1.95 -18.95 15.06
CA ASP A 160 -3.10 -19.66 14.51
C ASP A 160 -3.66 -18.92 13.28
N ARG A 161 -3.79 -17.60 13.36
CA ARG A 161 -4.24 -16.75 12.25
C ARG A 161 -3.38 -16.92 10.99
N PHE A 162 -2.07 -17.09 11.16
CA PHE A 162 -1.13 -17.29 10.06
C PHE A 162 -0.89 -18.76 9.72
N GLY A 163 -1.51 -19.69 10.44
CA GLY A 163 -1.40 -21.13 10.22
C GLY A 163 0.02 -21.68 10.40
N ILE A 164 0.76 -21.14 11.38
CA ILE A 164 2.16 -21.52 11.65
C ILE A 164 2.38 -22.15 13.00
N THR A 165 1.36 -22.33 13.82
CA THR A 165 1.43 -22.79 15.22
C THR A 165 2.26 -24.06 15.38
N ASP A 166 2.07 -25.08 14.54
CA ASP A 166 2.77 -26.36 14.62
C ASP A 166 4.20 -26.33 14.06
N ARG A 167 4.64 -25.19 13.52
CA ARG A 167 5.93 -25.04 12.83
C ARG A 167 6.87 -24.04 13.48
N VAL A 168 6.52 -23.53 14.66
CA VAL A 168 7.31 -22.56 15.41
C VAL A 168 8.12 -23.25 16.50
N PRO A 169 9.39 -23.59 16.27
CA PRO A 169 10.24 -24.24 17.28
C PRO A 169 10.70 -23.26 18.37
N ALA A 170 10.73 -21.96 18.09
CA ALA A 170 11.23 -20.96 19.01
C ALA A 170 10.60 -19.59 18.81
N ILE A 171 10.37 -18.90 19.92
CA ILE A 171 10.01 -17.48 19.96
C ILE A 171 11.06 -16.77 20.81
N VAL A 172 11.69 -15.74 20.24
CA VAL A 172 12.70 -14.92 20.91
C VAL A 172 12.10 -13.57 21.29
N HIS A 173 12.39 -13.09 22.49
CA HIS A 173 11.92 -11.81 23.02
C HIS A 173 13.02 -11.13 23.86
N ASP A 174 12.83 -9.88 24.22
CA ASP A 174 13.80 -9.02 24.93
C ASP A 174 14.00 -9.35 26.43
N GLN A 175 13.40 -10.41 26.93
CA GLN A 175 13.43 -10.81 28.35
C GLN A 175 12.80 -9.78 29.31
N ALA A 176 11.97 -8.87 28.86
CA ALA A 176 11.23 -7.98 29.73
C ALA A 176 10.45 -8.77 30.81
N ALA A 177 10.25 -8.18 31.98
CA ALA A 177 9.65 -8.87 33.13
C ALA A 177 8.26 -9.45 32.85
N ASN A 178 7.50 -8.82 31.96
CA ASN A 178 6.19 -9.25 31.49
C ASN A 178 6.22 -10.44 30.51
N MET A 179 7.38 -10.80 30.00
CA MET A 179 7.60 -11.97 29.12
C MET A 179 8.02 -13.23 29.89
N LYS A 180 8.31 -13.10 31.19
CA LYS A 180 8.72 -14.22 32.04
C LYS A 180 7.51 -14.65 32.90
N ARG A 181 7.19 -15.94 32.86
CA ARG A 181 6.29 -16.55 33.83
C ARG A 181 7.02 -16.63 35.18
N ARG A 182 6.47 -16.02 36.22
CA ARG A 182 6.89 -16.33 37.60
C ARG A 182 6.32 -17.66 38.05
#